data_2812d23286414f6c935e028accb4a28a
#
_entry.id   2812d23286414f6c935e028accb4a28a
#
_cell.length_a   1.000
_cell.length_b   1.000
_cell.length_c   1.000
_cell.angle_alpha   90.00
_cell.angle_beta   90.00
_cell.angle_gamma   90.00
#
_symmetry.space_group_name_H-M   'P 1'
#
loop_
_entity.id
_entity.type
_entity.pdbx_description
1 polymer ?
#
loop_
_entity_poly.entity_id
_entity_poly.type
_entity_poly.pdbx_seq_one_letter_code
_entity_poly.pdbx_strand_id
1 'polypeptide(L)'
;MINNRVVITGIGVVAPNALGAADFEVALKEGRSGIRFFETSQSLNFRCQIAGKPLITEDYKARFFDDYYQNKLDNNAIIYACLAGFEAWENAGLTHHQDQIDFDSGMIIGSGALGLDGSNHAVFSKILAGNNKRLGSRAIPESMSSGAAAYLNKILGLGNRILSNSSACITGTESVLLGYEHLKLGKAKRMLCGSTEGDGIFIWGAFDAMRILTSDSNEDPTNGSRPMCNSSVGFVPGSGSGAMVLETLESAKSRGAKIYAEILGADVNSGGLRDGGSMTAPNSNAVVHCMKNSLREAKVNSDEIDLISGHLTGTKGDATEIKNWKKALGGAQDKFPLINTPKSMIGHCIAGAGSIELVATLIQMEKSFVHGNYNIKEVNPDITAEIPLERIPMKTVHKEINTVIKANFGFGDLNCAIVLRKWKDG
;
A
#
# COMPACT_ATOMS: atom_id res chain seq x y z
N MET A 1 -27.84 -4.25 -16.17
CA MET A 1 -26.56 -4.74 -15.60
C MET A 1 -26.53 -4.32 -14.14
N ILE A 2 -26.18 -5.24 -13.23
CA ILE A 2 -25.96 -4.92 -11.82
C ILE A 2 -24.80 -3.93 -11.76
N ASN A 3 -24.95 -2.85 -11.02
CA ASN A 3 -23.94 -1.82 -10.82
C ASN A 3 -24.01 -1.33 -9.38
N ASN A 4 -23.50 -2.17 -8.46
CA ASN A 4 -23.55 -1.87 -7.04
C ASN A 4 -22.61 -0.71 -6.69
N ARG A 5 -23.04 0.14 -5.76
CA ARG A 5 -22.15 1.05 -5.07
C ARG A 5 -21.27 0.26 -4.12
N VAL A 6 -20.00 0.61 -4.03
CA VAL A 6 -19.01 -0.09 -3.22
C VAL A 6 -18.40 0.85 -2.19
N VAL A 7 -18.43 0.43 -0.94
CA VAL A 7 -17.96 1.21 0.21
C VAL A 7 -16.88 0.45 0.98
N ILE A 8 -16.07 1.19 1.75
CA ILE A 8 -15.03 0.63 2.61
C ILE A 8 -15.53 0.69 4.05
N THR A 9 -15.60 -0.48 4.71
CA THR A 9 -16.18 -0.62 6.06
C THR A 9 -15.17 -1.01 7.13
N GLY A 10 -13.98 -1.49 6.76
CA GLY A 10 -12.92 -1.85 7.69
C GLY A 10 -11.54 -1.58 7.14
N ILE A 11 -10.60 -1.28 8.02
CA ILE A 11 -9.20 -1.01 7.71
C ILE A 11 -8.28 -1.72 8.72
N GLY A 12 -7.11 -2.14 8.24
CA GLY A 12 -6.06 -2.70 9.08
C GLY A 12 -4.69 -2.46 8.47
N VAL A 13 -3.67 -2.33 9.30
CA VAL A 13 -2.33 -1.97 8.84
C VAL A 13 -1.22 -2.49 9.74
N VAL A 14 -0.16 -2.93 9.10
CA VAL A 14 1.15 -3.19 9.71
C VAL A 14 2.16 -2.37 8.94
N ALA A 15 2.64 -1.29 9.52
CA ALA A 15 3.56 -0.35 8.90
C ALA A 15 4.89 -0.27 9.70
N PRO A 16 5.98 0.21 9.08
CA PRO A 16 7.27 0.39 9.76
C PRO A 16 7.21 1.22 11.05
N ASN A 17 6.28 2.15 11.14
CA ASN A 17 6.12 3.09 12.25
C ASN A 17 4.90 2.80 13.13
N ALA A 18 4.09 1.78 12.83
CA ALA A 18 2.86 1.51 13.56
C ALA A 18 2.35 0.08 13.42
N LEU A 19 1.70 -0.42 14.47
CA LEU A 19 0.98 -1.67 14.49
C LEU A 19 -0.51 -1.39 14.74
N GLY A 20 -1.32 -1.55 13.69
CA GLY A 20 -2.74 -1.28 13.69
C GLY A 20 -3.10 0.17 13.36
N ALA A 21 -4.36 0.36 12.94
CA ALA A 21 -4.87 1.62 12.42
C ALA A 21 -4.85 2.76 13.45
N ALA A 22 -5.09 2.46 14.73
CA ALA A 22 -5.10 3.46 15.79
C ALA A 22 -3.69 4.03 16.06
N ASP A 23 -2.66 3.17 16.14
CA ASP A 23 -1.27 3.61 16.29
C ASP A 23 -0.77 4.32 15.03
N PHE A 24 -1.23 3.86 13.84
CA PHE A 24 -0.89 4.50 12.58
C PHE A 24 -1.47 5.92 12.46
N GLU A 25 -2.68 6.16 12.96
CA GLU A 25 -3.26 7.51 13.06
C GLU A 25 -2.34 8.45 13.84
N VAL A 26 -1.87 8.00 15.01
CA VAL A 26 -0.94 8.79 15.85
C VAL A 26 0.37 9.03 15.12
N ALA A 27 0.94 7.97 14.53
CA ALA A 27 2.21 8.06 13.80
C ALA A 27 2.15 9.04 12.61
N LEU A 28 1.04 9.03 11.86
CA LEU A 28 0.81 9.97 10.75
C LEU A 28 0.73 11.43 11.22
N LYS A 29 0.00 11.68 12.32
CA LYS A 29 -0.18 13.03 12.89
C LYS A 29 1.12 13.62 13.44
N GLU A 30 1.91 12.79 14.10
CA GLU A 30 3.18 13.17 14.73
C GLU A 30 4.36 13.21 13.77
N GLY A 31 4.25 12.60 12.59
CA GLY A 31 5.37 12.44 11.66
C GLY A 31 6.39 11.42 12.15
N ARG A 32 5.96 10.40 12.90
CA ARG A 32 6.83 9.39 13.48
C ARG A 32 7.47 8.54 12.39
N SER A 33 8.79 8.53 12.32
CA SER A 33 9.54 7.70 11.37
C SER A 33 9.63 6.25 11.84
N GLY A 34 9.42 5.31 10.91
CA GLY A 34 9.68 3.88 11.08
C GLY A 34 10.97 3.41 10.41
N ILE A 35 11.74 4.35 9.85
CA ILE A 35 12.99 4.04 9.16
C ILE A 35 14.12 3.97 10.17
N ARG A 36 14.89 2.90 10.08
CA ARG A 36 15.97 2.60 11.01
C ARG A 36 17.19 2.06 10.28
N PHE A 37 18.33 2.11 10.93
CA PHE A 37 19.53 1.42 10.49
C PHE A 37 19.30 -0.10 10.50
N PHE A 38 19.78 -0.78 9.46
CA PHE A 38 19.58 -2.21 9.27
C PHE A 38 20.94 -2.91 9.18
N GLU A 39 21.40 -3.46 10.31
CA GLU A 39 22.75 -4.06 10.48
C GLU A 39 23.05 -5.15 9.45
N THR A 40 22.02 -5.92 9.04
CA THR A 40 22.20 -6.97 8.03
C THR A 40 22.60 -6.38 6.68
N SER A 41 22.05 -5.24 6.27
CA SER A 41 22.46 -4.56 5.04
C SER A 41 23.90 -4.08 5.11
N GLN A 42 24.33 -3.58 6.28
CA GLN A 42 25.72 -3.19 6.51
C GLN A 42 26.67 -4.40 6.40
N SER A 43 26.34 -5.49 7.08
CA SER A 43 27.17 -6.70 7.10
C SER A 43 27.31 -7.36 5.71
N LEU A 44 26.32 -7.13 4.83
CA LEU A 44 26.31 -7.57 3.44
C LEU A 44 26.84 -6.52 2.46
N ASN A 45 27.42 -5.43 2.96
CA ASN A 45 28.01 -4.34 2.16
C ASN A 45 27.01 -3.67 1.20
N PHE A 46 25.73 -3.54 1.58
CA PHE A 46 24.78 -2.76 0.80
C PHE A 46 25.13 -1.27 0.90
N ARG A 47 24.89 -0.53 -0.16
CA ARG A 47 25.05 0.93 -0.18
C ARG A 47 23.99 1.61 0.69
N CYS A 48 22.74 1.14 0.62
CA CYS A 48 21.65 1.55 1.49
C CYS A 48 21.61 0.64 2.73
N GLN A 49 21.87 1.21 3.91
CA GLN A 49 21.89 0.49 5.17
C GLN A 49 20.73 0.84 6.09
N ILE A 50 19.71 1.52 5.54
CA ILE A 50 18.50 1.92 6.25
C ILE A 50 17.27 1.32 5.58
N ALA A 51 16.25 1.01 6.39
CA ALA A 51 15.00 0.43 5.91
C ALA A 51 13.83 0.72 6.85
N GLY A 52 12.62 0.69 6.28
CA GLY A 52 11.37 0.68 7.03
C GLY A 52 10.91 -0.76 7.28
N LYS A 53 11.10 -1.27 8.49
CA LYS A 53 10.66 -2.61 8.90
C LYS A 53 9.70 -2.52 10.09
N PRO A 54 8.50 -3.15 10.04
CA PRO A 54 7.62 -3.25 11.20
C PRO A 54 8.29 -3.99 12.37
N LEU A 55 8.11 -3.48 13.59
CA LEU A 55 8.56 -4.12 14.81
C LEU A 55 7.41 -4.89 15.46
N ILE A 56 7.17 -6.10 15.00
CA ILE A 56 6.11 -6.95 15.54
C ILE A 56 6.52 -7.50 16.90
N THR A 57 5.71 -7.23 17.93
CA THR A 57 5.88 -7.82 19.25
C THR A 57 5.14 -9.17 19.35
N GLU A 58 5.62 -10.07 20.22
CA GLU A 58 4.94 -11.35 20.44
C GLU A 58 3.52 -11.14 21.00
N ASP A 59 3.31 -10.15 21.85
CA ASP A 59 1.99 -9.79 22.37
C ASP A 59 1.03 -9.35 21.25
N TYR A 60 1.54 -8.63 20.24
CA TYR A 60 0.73 -8.23 19.10
C TYR A 60 0.35 -9.42 18.20
N LYS A 61 1.29 -10.35 17.99
CA LYS A 61 1.02 -11.61 17.29
C LYS A 61 -0.03 -12.45 18.04
N ALA A 62 0.09 -12.55 19.36
CA ALA A 62 -0.79 -13.36 20.20
C ALA A 62 -2.26 -12.93 20.15
N ARG A 63 -2.56 -11.70 19.72
CA ARG A 63 -3.94 -11.24 19.53
C ARG A 63 -4.65 -11.92 18.36
N PHE A 64 -3.90 -12.45 17.38
CA PHE A 64 -4.42 -12.93 16.11
C PHE A 64 -4.02 -14.37 15.77
N PHE A 65 -2.97 -14.89 16.39
CA PHE A 65 -2.45 -16.21 16.12
C PHE A 65 -2.55 -17.11 17.35
N ASP A 66 -2.96 -18.37 17.13
CA ASP A 66 -2.78 -19.43 18.13
C ASP A 66 -1.31 -19.79 18.28
N ASP A 67 -0.99 -20.57 19.35
CA ASP A 67 0.38 -21.00 19.65
C ASP A 67 1.10 -21.65 18.48
N TYR A 68 0.37 -22.34 17.62
CA TYR A 68 0.95 -23.02 16.47
C TYR A 68 1.46 -22.01 15.42
N TYR A 69 0.66 -20.99 15.09
CA TYR A 69 1.04 -19.98 14.12
C TYR A 69 2.06 -19.01 14.69
N GLN A 70 1.90 -18.62 15.95
CA GLN A 70 2.80 -17.69 16.61
C GLN A 70 4.25 -18.19 16.63
N ASN A 71 4.44 -19.50 16.87
CA ASN A 71 5.76 -20.09 17.03
C ASN A 71 6.36 -20.73 15.77
N LYS A 72 5.58 -20.87 14.70
CA LYS A 72 6.01 -21.66 13.53
C LYS A 72 5.92 -20.95 12.20
N LEU A 73 5.23 -19.83 12.10
CA LEU A 73 5.16 -19.04 10.89
C LEU A 73 6.34 -18.07 10.87
N ASP A 74 7.23 -18.24 9.89
CA ASP A 74 8.52 -17.51 9.81
C ASP A 74 8.59 -16.58 8.56
N ASN A 75 7.51 -16.46 7.81
CA ASN A 75 7.44 -15.55 6.67
C ASN A 75 6.76 -14.24 7.07
N ASN A 76 7.55 -13.17 7.17
CA ASN A 76 7.07 -11.86 7.62
C ASN A 76 5.98 -11.27 6.72
N ALA A 77 6.04 -11.46 5.40
CA ALA A 77 4.99 -10.98 4.49
C ALA A 77 3.63 -11.64 4.81
N ILE A 78 3.63 -12.94 5.13
CA ILE A 78 2.41 -13.66 5.54
C ILE A 78 1.92 -13.15 6.90
N ILE A 79 2.84 -12.96 7.86
CA ILE A 79 2.51 -12.43 9.18
C ILE A 79 1.87 -11.05 9.05
N TYR A 80 2.47 -10.14 8.30
CA TYR A 80 1.94 -8.78 8.11
C TYR A 80 0.56 -8.81 7.44
N ALA A 81 0.37 -9.65 6.42
CA ALA A 81 -0.92 -9.78 5.74
C ALA A 81 -2.02 -10.32 6.68
N CYS A 82 -1.69 -11.32 7.50
CA CYS A 82 -2.64 -11.88 8.45
C CYS A 82 -3.04 -10.86 9.53
N LEU A 83 -2.06 -10.16 10.11
CA LEU A 83 -2.32 -9.14 11.14
C LEU A 83 -3.17 -7.98 10.60
N ALA A 84 -2.79 -7.43 9.42
CA ALA A 84 -3.54 -6.33 8.81
C ALA A 84 -4.93 -6.78 8.33
N GLY A 85 -5.03 -7.96 7.72
CA GLY A 85 -6.29 -8.49 7.21
C GLY A 85 -7.27 -8.82 8.33
N PHE A 86 -6.78 -9.41 9.42
CA PHE A 86 -7.58 -9.72 10.58
C PHE A 86 -8.10 -8.44 11.26
N GLU A 87 -7.23 -7.46 11.49
CA GLU A 87 -7.63 -6.15 12.01
C GLU A 87 -8.70 -5.49 11.13
N ALA A 88 -8.54 -5.51 9.81
CA ALA A 88 -9.53 -4.94 8.89
C ALA A 88 -10.89 -5.62 9.02
N TRP A 89 -10.90 -6.93 9.18
CA TRP A 89 -12.13 -7.72 9.34
C TRP A 89 -12.85 -7.40 10.64
N GLU A 90 -12.13 -7.37 11.77
CA GLU A 90 -12.67 -6.98 13.07
C GLU A 90 -13.11 -5.50 13.07
N ASN A 91 -12.33 -4.62 12.48
CA ASN A 91 -12.65 -3.18 12.37
C ASN A 91 -13.93 -2.94 11.56
N ALA A 92 -14.24 -3.82 10.60
CA ALA A 92 -15.51 -3.82 9.90
C ALA A 92 -16.69 -4.31 10.76
N GLY A 93 -16.47 -4.77 12.00
CA GLY A 93 -17.48 -5.41 12.85
C GLY A 93 -17.93 -6.78 12.33
N LEU A 94 -17.05 -7.47 11.63
CA LEU A 94 -17.31 -8.83 11.12
C LEU A 94 -16.67 -9.86 12.04
N THR A 95 -17.36 -10.96 12.24
CA THR A 95 -16.84 -12.12 12.95
C THR A 95 -16.26 -13.13 11.96
N HIS A 96 -15.22 -13.83 12.37
CA HIS A 96 -14.69 -14.94 11.59
C HIS A 96 -15.44 -16.23 11.98
N HIS A 97 -15.82 -17.00 10.97
CA HIS A 97 -16.54 -18.25 11.15
C HIS A 97 -15.58 -19.42 10.88
N GLN A 98 -14.97 -19.98 11.93
CA GLN A 98 -14.05 -21.10 11.77
C GLN A 98 -14.77 -22.40 11.31
N ASP A 99 -16.06 -22.55 11.67
CA ASP A 99 -16.84 -23.76 11.40
C ASP A 99 -17.75 -23.65 10.18
N GLN A 100 -17.90 -22.47 9.59
CA GLN A 100 -18.78 -22.25 8.44
C GLN A 100 -18.05 -21.45 7.35
N ILE A 101 -18.29 -21.83 6.11
CA ILE A 101 -17.76 -21.12 4.95
C ILE A 101 -18.68 -19.94 4.62
N ASP A 102 -18.10 -18.72 4.54
CA ASP A 102 -18.82 -17.52 4.08
C ASP A 102 -18.69 -17.37 2.56
N PHE A 103 -19.67 -17.88 1.82
CA PHE A 103 -19.72 -17.79 0.35
C PHE A 103 -20.04 -16.38 -0.18
N ASP A 104 -20.50 -15.46 0.66
CA ASP A 104 -20.77 -14.07 0.30
C ASP A 104 -19.51 -13.19 0.35
N SER A 105 -18.44 -13.70 0.94
CA SER A 105 -17.19 -12.97 1.14
C SER A 105 -16.00 -13.66 0.46
N GLY A 106 -15.13 -12.84 -0.15
CA GLY A 106 -13.88 -13.27 -0.75
C GLY A 106 -12.70 -12.39 -0.32
N MET A 107 -11.52 -12.64 -0.90
CA MET A 107 -10.36 -11.77 -0.67
C MET A 107 -9.44 -11.67 -1.87
N ILE A 108 -8.70 -10.56 -1.92
CA ILE A 108 -7.59 -10.32 -2.84
C ILE A 108 -6.44 -9.74 -2.03
N ILE A 109 -5.43 -10.56 -1.77
CA ILE A 109 -4.22 -10.15 -1.04
C ILE A 109 -3.02 -10.34 -1.95
N GLY A 110 -2.51 -9.22 -2.47
CA GLY A 110 -1.39 -9.21 -3.38
C GLY A 110 -0.03 -9.23 -2.67
N SER A 111 1.01 -9.63 -3.40
CA SER A 111 2.39 -9.60 -2.92
C SER A 111 3.35 -9.46 -4.11
N GLY A 112 4.48 -8.77 -3.91
CA GLY A 112 5.51 -8.63 -4.94
C GLY A 112 6.31 -9.91 -5.11
N ALA A 113 6.91 -10.39 -4.04
CA ALA A 113 7.83 -11.52 -4.07
C ALA A 113 7.80 -12.33 -2.77
N LEU A 114 6.62 -12.84 -2.42
CA LEU A 114 6.36 -13.55 -1.17
C LEU A 114 7.40 -14.62 -0.82
N GLY A 115 7.90 -15.30 -1.84
CA GLY A 115 8.81 -16.40 -1.69
C GLY A 115 10.29 -16.07 -1.58
N LEU A 116 10.71 -14.81 -1.67
CA LEU A 116 12.13 -14.42 -1.63
C LEU A 116 12.67 -14.07 -0.23
N ASP A 117 11.82 -14.06 0.78
CA ASP A 117 12.23 -13.73 2.14
C ASP A 117 12.83 -14.91 2.92
N GLY A 118 13.33 -14.65 4.13
CA GLY A 118 14.21 -15.51 4.91
C GLY A 118 13.91 -17.00 4.99
N SER A 119 12.62 -17.42 4.92
CA SER A 119 12.24 -18.83 4.85
C SER A 119 12.79 -19.52 3.59
N ASN A 120 12.89 -18.82 2.48
CA ASN A 120 13.41 -19.39 1.24
C ASN A 120 14.91 -19.60 1.25
N HIS A 121 15.68 -18.77 1.93
CA HIS A 121 17.11 -19.04 2.07
C HIS A 121 17.33 -20.40 2.78
N ALA A 122 16.54 -20.70 3.82
CA ALA A 122 16.59 -21.98 4.50
C ALA A 122 16.14 -23.14 3.59
N VAL A 123 15.15 -22.92 2.72
CA VAL A 123 14.67 -23.89 1.73
C VAL A 123 15.75 -24.17 0.70
N PHE A 124 16.29 -23.14 0.06
CA PHE A 124 17.34 -23.29 -0.96
C PHE A 124 18.60 -23.96 -0.40
N SER A 125 19.06 -23.57 0.77
CA SER A 125 20.23 -24.16 1.40
C SER A 125 20.06 -25.66 1.65
N LYS A 126 18.85 -26.08 2.12
CA LYS A 126 18.56 -27.50 2.33
C LYS A 126 18.50 -28.29 1.02
N ILE A 127 17.91 -27.73 -0.04
CA ILE A 127 17.83 -28.37 -1.35
C ILE A 127 19.24 -28.57 -1.93
N LEU A 128 20.05 -27.50 -1.95
CA LEU A 128 21.41 -27.54 -2.46
C LEU A 128 22.32 -28.50 -1.67
N ALA A 129 22.04 -28.69 -0.39
CA ALA A 129 22.73 -29.68 0.45
C ALA A 129 22.17 -31.09 0.32
N GLY A 130 21.23 -31.37 -0.58
CA GLY A 130 20.59 -32.69 -0.76
C GLY A 130 19.65 -33.10 0.38
N ASN A 131 19.24 -32.16 1.24
CA ASN A 131 18.43 -32.40 2.44
C ASN A 131 16.94 -32.05 2.23
N ASN A 132 16.39 -32.24 1.03
CA ASN A 132 15.03 -31.90 0.69
C ASN A 132 13.96 -32.55 1.60
N LYS A 133 14.21 -33.75 2.13
CA LYS A 133 13.33 -34.42 3.10
C LYS A 133 13.16 -33.65 4.42
N ARG A 134 14.01 -32.68 4.72
CA ARG A 134 13.97 -31.84 5.92
C ARG A 134 13.27 -30.49 5.72
N LEU A 135 12.66 -30.26 4.54
CA LEU A 135 11.96 -28.99 4.24
C LEU A 135 10.69 -28.83 5.08
N GLY A 136 9.98 -29.95 5.31
CA GLY A 136 8.68 -29.91 5.96
C GLY A 136 7.54 -29.49 5.03
N SER A 137 6.29 -29.66 5.49
CA SER A 137 5.09 -29.41 4.69
C SER A 137 4.75 -27.95 4.44
N ARG A 138 5.37 -27.02 5.16
CA ARG A 138 5.10 -25.58 5.05
C ARG A 138 5.92 -24.88 3.97
N ALA A 139 6.99 -25.48 3.47
CA ALA A 139 7.89 -24.86 2.49
C ALA A 139 7.14 -24.33 1.26
N ILE A 140 6.20 -25.09 0.71
CA ILE A 140 5.41 -24.65 -0.46
C ILE A 140 4.37 -23.58 -0.07
N PRO A 141 3.48 -23.79 0.95
CA PRO A 141 2.52 -22.76 1.36
C PRO A 141 3.16 -21.40 1.72
N GLU A 142 4.35 -21.40 2.32
CA GLU A 142 5.05 -20.17 2.69
C GLU A 142 5.82 -19.52 1.52
N SER A 143 6.03 -20.24 0.40
CA SER A 143 6.73 -19.75 -0.78
C SER A 143 5.81 -19.37 -1.94
N MET A 144 4.62 -19.93 -2.03
CA MET A 144 3.71 -19.66 -3.15
C MET A 144 3.14 -18.24 -3.04
N SER A 145 2.97 -17.55 -4.18
CA SER A 145 2.45 -16.17 -4.24
C SER A 145 1.09 -16.00 -3.56
N SER A 146 0.27 -17.05 -3.52
CA SER A 146 -1.02 -17.06 -2.82
C SER A 146 -0.93 -17.43 -1.33
N GLY A 147 0.27 -17.60 -0.78
CA GLY A 147 0.48 -18.02 0.61
C GLY A 147 -0.18 -17.08 1.61
N ALA A 148 0.02 -15.77 1.46
CA ALA A 148 -0.59 -14.78 2.34
C ALA A 148 -2.12 -14.89 2.38
N ALA A 149 -2.77 -14.97 1.21
CA ALA A 149 -4.22 -15.16 1.12
C ALA A 149 -4.66 -16.50 1.71
N ALA A 150 -3.92 -17.59 1.47
CA ALA A 150 -4.26 -18.91 1.98
C ALA A 150 -4.20 -19.00 3.51
N TYR A 151 -3.14 -18.45 4.13
CA TYR A 151 -3.00 -18.42 5.58
C TYR A 151 -4.08 -17.55 6.24
N LEU A 152 -4.35 -16.37 5.69
CA LEU A 152 -5.42 -15.50 6.19
C LEU A 152 -6.80 -16.13 6.02
N ASN A 153 -7.04 -16.80 4.88
CA ASN A 153 -8.32 -17.46 4.63
C ASN A 153 -8.58 -18.65 5.57
N LYS A 154 -7.54 -19.34 6.02
CA LYS A 154 -7.68 -20.37 7.04
C LYS A 154 -8.29 -19.82 8.34
N ILE A 155 -8.01 -18.55 8.66
CA ILE A 155 -8.55 -17.90 9.86
C ILE A 155 -9.98 -17.41 9.60
N LEU A 156 -10.24 -16.83 8.42
CA LEU A 156 -11.50 -16.14 8.12
C LEU A 156 -12.60 -17.03 7.53
N GLY A 157 -12.26 -18.14 6.87
CA GLY A 157 -13.23 -19.06 6.31
C GLY A 157 -14.04 -18.51 5.13
N LEU A 158 -13.46 -17.66 4.29
CA LEU A 158 -14.13 -17.03 3.14
C LEU A 158 -14.25 -18.02 1.98
N GLY A 159 -15.44 -18.15 1.40
CA GLY A 159 -15.77 -19.14 0.37
C GLY A 159 -15.98 -18.59 -1.04
N ASN A 160 -15.93 -17.25 -1.23
CA ASN A 160 -15.97 -16.64 -2.54
C ASN A 160 -14.57 -16.63 -3.18
N ARG A 161 -14.30 -15.74 -4.12
CA ARG A 161 -13.00 -15.63 -4.80
C ARG A 161 -11.87 -15.37 -3.81
N ILE A 162 -10.84 -16.21 -3.85
CA ILE A 162 -9.56 -15.99 -3.20
C ILE A 162 -8.51 -15.80 -4.29
N LEU A 163 -7.85 -14.64 -4.33
CA LEU A 163 -6.89 -14.27 -5.37
C LEU A 163 -5.66 -13.61 -4.74
N SER A 164 -4.51 -13.81 -5.37
CA SER A 164 -3.31 -13.03 -5.12
C SER A 164 -2.84 -12.43 -6.44
N ASN A 165 -2.72 -11.09 -6.52
CA ASN A 165 -2.12 -10.40 -7.66
C ASN A 165 -0.69 -9.97 -7.35
N SER A 166 0.08 -9.71 -8.41
CA SER A 166 1.42 -9.16 -8.32
C SER A 166 1.64 -8.20 -9.49
N SER A 167 1.72 -6.92 -9.18
CA SER A 167 1.79 -5.81 -10.14
C SER A 167 2.78 -4.75 -9.67
N ALA A 168 3.94 -5.21 -9.18
CA ALA A 168 4.98 -4.36 -8.62
C ALA A 168 4.41 -3.36 -7.57
N CYS A 169 4.77 -2.08 -7.66
CA CYS A 169 4.36 -1.07 -6.66
C CYS A 169 2.88 -0.68 -6.71
N ILE A 170 2.12 -1.08 -7.73
CA ILE A 170 0.67 -0.85 -7.80
C ILE A 170 -0.15 -1.98 -7.17
N THR A 171 0.48 -3.09 -6.77
CA THR A 171 -0.20 -4.32 -6.31
C THR A 171 -1.30 -4.04 -5.30
N GLY A 172 -1.04 -3.21 -4.28
CA GLY A 172 -2.03 -2.91 -3.23
C GLY A 172 -3.24 -2.10 -3.73
N THR A 173 -3.00 -1.11 -4.58
CA THR A 173 -4.06 -0.30 -5.17
C THR A 173 -4.89 -1.13 -6.16
N GLU A 174 -4.24 -1.96 -6.96
CA GLU A 174 -4.91 -2.85 -7.90
C GLU A 174 -5.71 -3.95 -7.17
N SER A 175 -5.25 -4.49 -6.04
CA SER A 175 -6.04 -5.41 -5.22
C SER A 175 -7.39 -4.83 -4.83
N VAL A 176 -7.40 -3.54 -4.45
CA VAL A 176 -8.63 -2.81 -4.10
C VAL A 176 -9.50 -2.59 -5.34
N LEU A 177 -8.91 -2.23 -6.48
CA LEU A 177 -9.62 -2.08 -7.75
C LEU A 177 -10.29 -3.40 -8.18
N LEU A 178 -9.58 -4.51 -8.13
CA LEU A 178 -10.12 -5.83 -8.48
C LEU A 178 -11.29 -6.24 -7.56
N GLY A 179 -11.19 -5.95 -6.26
CA GLY A 179 -12.28 -6.15 -5.31
C GLY A 179 -13.48 -5.26 -5.60
N TYR A 180 -13.24 -3.99 -5.91
CA TYR A 180 -14.26 -3.04 -6.33
C TYR A 180 -15.02 -3.54 -7.57
N GLU A 181 -14.32 -3.95 -8.61
CA GLU A 181 -14.95 -4.50 -9.82
C GLU A 181 -15.77 -5.75 -9.53
N HIS A 182 -15.25 -6.65 -8.68
CA HIS A 182 -15.95 -7.88 -8.32
C HIS A 182 -17.27 -7.62 -7.60
N LEU A 183 -17.28 -6.66 -6.66
CA LEU A 183 -18.49 -6.24 -5.93
C LEU A 183 -19.46 -5.44 -6.81
N LYS A 184 -18.95 -4.55 -7.63
CA LYS A 184 -19.73 -3.74 -8.58
C LYS A 184 -20.55 -4.62 -9.54
N LEU A 185 -19.99 -5.75 -9.94
CA LEU A 185 -20.64 -6.77 -10.76
C LEU A 185 -21.58 -7.71 -9.98
N GLY A 186 -21.75 -7.54 -8.68
CA GLY A 186 -22.62 -8.36 -7.83
C GLY A 186 -22.16 -9.80 -7.64
N LYS A 187 -20.85 -10.07 -7.73
CA LYS A 187 -20.29 -11.44 -7.60
C LYS A 187 -19.99 -11.83 -6.16
N ALA A 188 -19.98 -10.89 -5.25
CA ALA A 188 -19.84 -11.07 -3.80
C ALA A 188 -20.56 -9.93 -3.08
N LYS A 189 -20.78 -10.06 -1.77
CA LYS A 189 -21.26 -8.97 -0.90
C LYS A 189 -20.09 -8.22 -0.25
N ARG A 190 -18.99 -8.94 0.05
CA ARG A 190 -17.81 -8.43 0.74
C ARG A 190 -16.52 -8.94 0.09
N MET A 191 -15.50 -8.11 0.08
CA MET A 191 -14.15 -8.47 -0.34
C MET A 191 -13.12 -7.89 0.63
N LEU A 192 -12.26 -8.73 1.19
CA LEU A 192 -11.08 -8.26 1.91
C LEU A 192 -9.96 -8.03 0.90
N CYS A 193 -9.53 -6.78 0.73
CA CYS A 193 -8.57 -6.38 -0.29
C CYS A 193 -7.34 -5.73 0.34
N GLY A 194 -6.17 -6.06 -0.16
CA GLY A 194 -4.93 -5.49 0.33
C GLY A 194 -3.70 -6.11 -0.30
N SER A 195 -2.57 -5.81 0.28
CA SER A 195 -1.29 -6.35 -0.17
C SER A 195 -0.27 -6.36 0.95
N THR A 196 0.78 -7.13 0.74
CA THR A 196 1.87 -7.30 1.70
C THR A 196 3.22 -7.34 0.98
N GLU A 197 4.26 -6.89 1.66
CA GLU A 197 5.65 -7.12 1.29
C GLU A 197 6.47 -7.45 2.52
N GLY A 198 7.31 -8.48 2.41
CA GLY A 198 8.22 -8.87 3.47
C GLY A 198 9.46 -7.99 3.56
N ASP A 199 10.22 -8.16 4.62
CA ASP A 199 11.52 -7.54 4.81
C ASP A 199 12.61 -8.53 4.40
N GLY A 200 13.11 -8.40 3.19
CA GLY A 200 14.05 -9.37 2.63
C GLY A 200 15.31 -8.73 2.05
N ILE A 201 16.45 -9.28 2.46
CA ILE A 201 17.77 -8.90 1.91
C ILE A 201 17.86 -9.19 0.42
N PHE A 202 17.10 -10.15 -0.11
CA PHE A 202 17.12 -10.49 -1.53
C PHE A 202 16.46 -9.41 -2.37
N ILE A 203 15.28 -8.90 -1.96
CA ILE A 203 14.58 -7.82 -2.65
C ILE A 203 15.35 -6.51 -2.48
N TRP A 204 15.72 -6.17 -1.26
CA TRP A 204 16.43 -4.92 -0.97
C TRP A 204 17.81 -4.90 -1.61
N GLY A 205 18.55 -6.02 -1.59
CA GLY A 205 19.84 -6.14 -2.27
C GLY A 205 19.75 -6.03 -3.80
N ALA A 206 18.66 -6.55 -4.40
CA ALA A 206 18.42 -6.38 -5.83
C ALA A 206 18.19 -4.91 -6.20
N PHE A 207 17.39 -4.17 -5.40
CA PHE A 207 17.21 -2.72 -5.60
C PHE A 207 18.49 -1.92 -5.32
N ASP A 208 19.29 -2.33 -4.33
CA ASP A 208 20.59 -1.71 -4.05
C ASP A 208 21.56 -1.87 -5.22
N ALA A 209 21.61 -3.06 -5.83
CA ALA A 209 22.39 -3.32 -7.04
C ALA A 209 21.95 -2.46 -8.23
N MET A 210 20.68 -2.12 -8.35
CA MET A 210 20.16 -1.20 -9.37
C MET A 210 20.53 0.27 -9.08
N ARG A 211 21.09 0.59 -7.91
CA ARG A 211 21.46 1.94 -7.48
C ARG A 211 20.28 2.93 -7.43
N ILE A 212 19.10 2.47 -7.10
CA ILE A 212 17.89 3.28 -6.97
C ILE A 212 17.47 3.50 -5.51
N LEU A 213 18.18 2.88 -4.56
CA LEU A 213 18.03 3.16 -3.14
C LEU A 213 18.90 4.36 -2.72
N THR A 214 18.45 5.08 -1.68
CA THR A 214 19.26 6.12 -1.06
C THR A 214 20.53 5.54 -0.42
N SER A 215 21.63 6.27 -0.43
CA SER A 215 22.90 5.84 0.18
C SER A 215 23.61 6.97 0.93
N ASP A 216 22.95 8.10 1.08
CA ASP A 216 23.51 9.32 1.68
C ASP A 216 22.99 9.62 3.08
N SER A 217 22.22 8.69 3.67
CA SER A 217 21.51 8.90 4.92
C SER A 217 21.67 7.73 5.92
N ASN A 218 22.68 6.90 5.73
CA ASN A 218 22.92 5.76 6.64
C ASN A 218 23.15 6.21 8.09
N GLU A 219 23.79 7.38 8.29
CA GLU A 219 24.06 7.94 9.63
C GLU A 219 22.84 8.72 10.20
N ASP A 220 21.81 8.98 9.38
CA ASP A 220 20.60 9.69 9.80
C ASP A 220 19.35 9.01 9.21
N PRO A 221 19.03 7.78 9.68
CA PRO A 221 17.99 6.95 9.08
C PRO A 221 16.63 7.63 9.00
N THR A 222 16.22 8.35 10.04
CA THR A 222 14.89 8.97 10.13
C THR A 222 14.63 10.02 9.07
N ASN A 223 15.69 10.65 8.56
CA ASN A 223 15.66 11.64 7.50
C ASN A 223 16.01 11.08 6.11
N GLY A 224 16.15 9.76 5.97
CA GLY A 224 16.59 9.12 4.72
C GLY A 224 15.56 9.14 3.59
N SER A 225 14.29 9.02 3.90
CA SER A 225 13.21 9.05 2.90
C SER A 225 12.70 10.47 2.70
N ARG A 226 12.93 11.04 1.51
CA ARG A 226 12.71 12.46 1.22
C ARG A 226 11.94 12.68 -0.08
N PRO A 227 10.68 12.21 -0.20
CA PRO A 227 9.86 12.48 -1.39
C PRO A 227 9.78 13.99 -1.66
N MET A 228 9.85 14.37 -2.95
CA MET A 228 9.81 15.75 -3.46
C MET A 228 10.99 16.66 -3.04
N CYS A 229 11.95 16.17 -2.28
CA CYS A 229 13.11 16.99 -1.87
C CYS A 229 14.11 17.11 -3.00
N ASN A 230 14.72 18.30 -3.13
CA ASN A 230 15.78 18.58 -4.13
C ASN A 230 17.01 17.68 -3.96
N SER A 231 17.33 17.29 -2.73
CA SER A 231 18.46 16.41 -2.42
C SER A 231 18.13 14.90 -2.45
N SER A 232 16.96 14.51 -2.94
CA SER A 232 16.60 13.09 -3.04
C SER A 232 17.43 12.35 -4.07
N VAL A 233 17.99 11.21 -3.69
CA VAL A 233 18.87 10.40 -4.54
C VAL A 233 18.36 8.98 -4.79
N GLY A 234 17.26 8.60 -4.16
CA GLY A 234 16.65 7.26 -4.24
C GLY A 234 15.67 7.03 -3.10
N PHE A 235 14.92 5.94 -3.17
CA PHE A 235 13.98 5.60 -2.11
C PHE A 235 14.64 4.80 -0.97
N VAL A 236 14.03 4.84 0.21
CA VAL A 236 14.34 3.91 1.31
C VAL A 236 13.45 2.69 1.15
N PRO A 237 13.96 1.45 1.15
CA PRO A 237 13.12 0.26 1.07
C PRO A 237 12.32 0.10 2.36
N GLY A 238 11.11 -0.46 2.24
CA GLY A 238 10.23 -0.73 3.36
C GLY A 238 9.48 -2.04 3.17
N SER A 239 8.82 -2.47 4.23
CA SER A 239 7.96 -3.66 4.28
C SER A 239 6.69 -3.38 5.06
N GLY A 240 5.72 -4.27 5.00
CA GLY A 240 4.46 -4.13 5.71
C GLY A 240 3.24 -4.55 4.89
N SER A 241 2.06 -4.33 5.44
CA SER A 241 0.78 -4.70 4.84
C SER A 241 -0.30 -3.69 5.18
N GLY A 242 -1.19 -3.46 4.23
CA GLY A 242 -2.47 -2.78 4.45
C GLY A 242 -3.61 -3.64 3.93
N ALA A 243 -4.74 -3.58 4.60
CA ALA A 243 -5.93 -4.30 4.21
C ALA A 243 -7.20 -3.48 4.45
N MET A 244 -8.21 -3.70 3.61
CA MET A 244 -9.50 -3.04 3.68
C MET A 244 -10.63 -4.04 3.41
N VAL A 245 -11.73 -3.93 4.15
CA VAL A 245 -12.97 -4.61 3.82
C VAL A 245 -13.80 -3.70 2.91
N LEU A 246 -14.06 -4.16 1.70
CA LEU A 246 -14.97 -3.56 0.74
C LEU A 246 -16.31 -4.27 0.82
N GLU A 247 -17.40 -3.52 0.76
CA GLU A 247 -18.75 -4.07 0.74
C GLU A 247 -19.63 -3.41 -0.32
N THR A 248 -20.62 -4.12 -0.81
CA THR A 248 -21.74 -3.43 -1.48
C THR A 248 -22.42 -2.53 -0.47
N LEU A 249 -22.84 -1.33 -0.88
CA LEU A 249 -23.53 -0.39 0.02
C LEU A 249 -24.75 -1.00 0.68
N GLU A 250 -25.47 -1.88 -0.04
CA GLU A 250 -26.63 -2.59 0.49
C GLU A 250 -26.23 -3.51 1.66
N SER A 251 -25.17 -4.32 1.49
CA SER A 251 -24.64 -5.17 2.55
C SER A 251 -24.22 -4.36 3.77
N ALA A 252 -23.47 -3.29 3.58
CA ALA A 252 -23.00 -2.42 4.66
C ALA A 252 -24.16 -1.80 5.45
N LYS A 253 -25.17 -1.26 4.75
CA LYS A 253 -26.35 -0.66 5.37
C LYS A 253 -27.22 -1.69 6.11
N SER A 254 -27.40 -2.89 5.54
CA SER A 254 -28.27 -3.92 6.15
C SER A 254 -27.79 -4.40 7.52
N ARG A 255 -26.49 -4.25 7.81
CA ARG A 255 -25.88 -4.64 9.09
C ARG A 255 -25.47 -3.42 9.95
N GLY A 256 -25.77 -2.19 9.52
CA GLY A 256 -25.40 -0.98 10.24
C GLY A 256 -23.87 -0.77 10.33
N ALA A 257 -23.13 -1.15 9.30
CA ALA A 257 -21.68 -1.01 9.28
C ALA A 257 -21.24 0.45 9.32
N LYS A 258 -20.14 0.72 10.02
CA LYS A 258 -19.40 1.95 9.82
C LYS A 258 -18.88 1.99 8.38
N ILE A 259 -19.01 3.14 7.72
CA ILE A 259 -18.48 3.36 6.37
C ILE A 259 -17.45 4.49 6.43
N TYR A 260 -16.25 4.23 5.95
CA TYR A 260 -15.17 5.22 5.84
C TYR A 260 -15.33 6.10 4.60
N ALA A 261 -15.47 5.45 3.46
CA ALA A 261 -15.55 6.09 2.15
C ALA A 261 -16.28 5.21 1.14
N GLU A 262 -16.72 5.82 0.05
CA GLU A 262 -17.19 5.15 -1.16
C GLU A 262 -16.10 5.19 -2.23
N ILE A 263 -15.90 4.10 -2.96
CA ILE A 263 -15.08 4.07 -4.18
C ILE A 263 -15.97 4.52 -5.33
N LEU A 264 -15.66 5.69 -5.89
CA LEU A 264 -16.46 6.28 -6.97
C LEU A 264 -16.03 5.79 -8.36
N GLY A 265 -14.74 5.53 -8.54
CA GLY A 265 -14.18 5.09 -9.80
C GLY A 265 -12.71 4.71 -9.64
N ALA A 266 -12.22 3.91 -10.59
CA ALA A 266 -10.85 3.45 -10.62
C ALA A 266 -10.42 3.15 -12.05
N ASP A 267 -9.12 3.15 -12.31
CA ASP A 267 -8.55 2.72 -13.59
C ASP A 267 -7.18 2.07 -13.38
N VAL A 268 -6.89 1.09 -14.22
CA VAL A 268 -5.58 0.44 -14.30
C VAL A 268 -5.18 0.31 -15.75
N ASN A 269 -3.94 0.64 -16.07
CA ASN A 269 -3.39 0.47 -17.41
C ASN A 269 -1.88 0.20 -17.41
N SER A 270 -1.34 -0.02 -18.59
CA SER A 270 0.09 -0.08 -18.86
C SER A 270 0.45 0.90 -19.97
N GLY A 271 1.63 1.51 -19.88
CA GLY A 271 2.21 2.29 -20.98
C GLY A 271 2.82 1.45 -22.09
N GLY A 272 2.82 0.12 -21.93
CA GLY A 272 3.31 -0.82 -22.93
C GLY A 272 4.80 -0.72 -23.20
N LEU A 273 5.57 -0.11 -22.30
CA LEU A 273 7.00 0.16 -22.46
C LEU A 273 7.32 0.95 -23.75
N ARG A 274 6.47 1.95 -24.05
CA ARG A 274 6.56 2.79 -25.26
C ARG A 274 6.65 4.26 -24.86
N ASP A 275 7.01 5.13 -25.79
CA ASP A 275 6.96 6.60 -25.66
C ASP A 275 7.63 7.14 -24.37
N GLY A 276 8.81 6.61 -24.03
CA GLY A 276 9.56 6.95 -22.82
C GLY A 276 9.25 6.07 -21.61
N GLY A 277 8.25 5.19 -21.69
CA GLY A 277 8.03 4.13 -20.70
C GLY A 277 9.09 3.05 -20.77
N SER A 278 9.49 2.50 -19.63
CA SER A 278 10.49 1.45 -19.49
C SER A 278 10.16 0.54 -18.31
N MET A 279 10.98 -0.48 -18.07
CA MET A 279 10.82 -1.33 -16.89
C MET A 279 10.83 -0.55 -15.57
N THR A 280 11.50 0.61 -15.52
CA THR A 280 11.70 1.38 -14.28
C THR A 280 11.12 2.79 -14.31
N ALA A 281 10.61 3.25 -15.44
CA ALA A 281 10.02 4.57 -15.59
C ALA A 281 8.67 4.47 -16.33
N PRO A 282 7.60 5.10 -15.82
CA PRO A 282 6.29 5.03 -16.45
C PRO A 282 6.20 5.96 -17.67
N ASN A 283 5.38 5.55 -18.65
CA ASN A 283 4.95 6.41 -19.75
C ASN A 283 4.01 7.51 -19.23
N SER A 284 4.43 8.78 -19.33
CA SER A 284 3.64 9.92 -18.83
C SER A 284 2.24 10.02 -19.44
N ASN A 285 2.05 9.65 -20.71
CA ASN A 285 0.74 9.71 -21.33
C ASN A 285 -0.19 8.62 -20.78
N ALA A 286 0.33 7.41 -20.52
CA ALA A 286 -0.42 6.32 -19.90
C ALA A 286 -0.80 6.67 -18.45
N VAL A 287 0.12 7.26 -17.68
CA VAL A 287 -0.14 7.78 -16.32
C VAL A 287 -1.30 8.79 -16.34
N VAL A 288 -1.22 9.81 -17.20
CA VAL A 288 -2.26 10.84 -17.33
C VAL A 288 -3.59 10.23 -17.77
N HIS A 289 -3.55 9.24 -18.67
CA HIS A 289 -4.75 8.53 -19.13
C HIS A 289 -5.43 7.77 -17.99
N CYS A 290 -4.65 7.03 -17.17
CA CYS A 290 -5.16 6.31 -15.99
C CYS A 290 -5.86 7.27 -15.02
N MET A 291 -5.22 8.37 -14.64
CA MET A 291 -5.80 9.37 -13.74
C MET A 291 -7.10 9.97 -14.30
N LYS A 292 -7.13 10.36 -15.59
CA LYS A 292 -8.31 10.92 -16.24
C LYS A 292 -9.46 9.93 -16.35
N ASN A 293 -9.16 8.66 -16.61
CA ASN A 293 -10.18 7.62 -16.69
C ASN A 293 -10.82 7.35 -15.33
N SER A 294 -10.00 7.27 -14.26
CA SER A 294 -10.53 7.09 -12.90
C SER A 294 -11.46 8.23 -12.49
N LEU A 295 -11.11 9.50 -12.81
CA LEU A 295 -11.97 10.65 -12.58
C LEU A 295 -13.25 10.62 -13.42
N ARG A 296 -13.16 10.21 -14.69
CA ARG A 296 -14.31 10.07 -15.58
C ARG A 296 -15.28 9.00 -15.10
N GLU A 297 -14.78 7.83 -14.67
CA GLU A 297 -15.62 6.79 -14.08
C GLU A 297 -16.28 7.28 -12.79
N ALA A 298 -15.50 7.97 -11.94
CA ALA A 298 -16.00 8.56 -10.69
C ALA A 298 -17.01 9.69 -10.91
N LYS A 299 -17.09 10.27 -12.12
CA LYS A 299 -17.87 11.49 -12.43
C LYS A 299 -17.51 12.65 -11.50
N VAL A 300 -16.21 12.82 -11.23
CA VAL A 300 -15.65 13.84 -10.36
C VAL A 300 -14.85 14.82 -11.20
N ASN A 301 -15.08 16.12 -11.00
CA ASN A 301 -14.28 17.17 -11.61
C ASN A 301 -12.99 17.39 -10.82
N SER A 302 -11.96 17.88 -11.47
CA SER A 302 -10.65 18.11 -10.85
C SER A 302 -10.69 19.10 -9.67
N ASP A 303 -11.59 20.07 -9.68
CA ASP A 303 -11.78 21.06 -8.62
C ASP A 303 -12.51 20.52 -7.38
N GLU A 304 -13.08 19.33 -7.45
CA GLU A 304 -13.67 18.63 -6.31
C GLU A 304 -12.63 17.83 -5.50
N ILE A 305 -11.39 17.69 -5.99
CA ILE A 305 -10.34 16.92 -5.33
C ILE A 305 -9.71 17.75 -4.22
N ASP A 306 -9.77 17.27 -2.98
CA ASP A 306 -9.14 17.92 -1.81
C ASP A 306 -7.69 17.48 -1.62
N LEU A 307 -7.39 16.21 -1.91
CA LEU A 307 -6.09 15.58 -1.65
C LEU A 307 -5.69 14.61 -2.75
N ILE A 308 -4.44 14.66 -3.14
CA ILE A 308 -3.75 13.62 -3.91
C ILE A 308 -2.91 12.79 -2.95
N SER A 309 -3.19 11.50 -2.86
CA SER A 309 -2.28 10.54 -2.23
C SER A 309 -1.34 10.02 -3.32
N GLY A 310 -0.16 10.63 -3.41
CA GLY A 310 0.80 10.42 -4.50
C GLY A 310 1.62 9.15 -4.35
N HIS A 311 2.23 8.70 -5.46
CA HIS A 311 3.21 7.61 -5.40
C HIS A 311 4.53 8.10 -4.81
N LEU A 312 5.08 9.21 -5.28
CA LEU A 312 6.21 10.00 -4.76
C LEU A 312 7.22 9.21 -3.92
N THR A 313 8.32 8.82 -4.50
CA THR A 313 9.24 7.82 -3.89
C THR A 313 10.55 8.39 -3.36
N GLY A 314 10.79 9.69 -3.50
CA GLY A 314 12.09 10.31 -3.19
C GLY A 314 13.13 10.05 -4.29
N THR A 315 12.68 10.00 -5.53
CA THR A 315 13.51 9.80 -6.72
C THR A 315 13.34 10.96 -7.71
N LYS A 316 14.14 10.97 -8.76
CA LYS A 316 13.96 11.91 -9.89
C LYS A 316 12.57 11.83 -10.54
N GLY A 317 11.86 10.71 -10.35
CA GLY A 317 10.50 10.50 -10.85
C GLY A 317 9.46 11.42 -10.21
N ASP A 318 9.70 11.94 -9.02
CA ASP A 318 8.72 12.76 -8.28
C ASP A 318 8.31 14.01 -9.07
N ALA A 319 9.27 14.71 -9.69
CA ALA A 319 8.97 15.88 -10.51
C ALA A 319 8.12 15.53 -11.75
N THR A 320 8.39 14.38 -12.37
CA THR A 320 7.60 13.88 -13.50
C THR A 320 6.18 13.51 -13.05
N GLU A 321 6.03 12.90 -11.87
CA GLU A 321 4.73 12.60 -11.29
C GLU A 321 3.90 13.87 -11.08
N ILE A 322 4.48 14.93 -10.52
CA ILE A 322 3.80 16.23 -10.33
C ILE A 322 3.36 16.83 -11.67
N LYS A 323 4.21 16.80 -12.70
CA LYS A 323 3.84 17.24 -14.06
C LYS A 323 2.66 16.44 -14.62
N ASN A 324 2.64 15.14 -14.37
CA ASN A 324 1.54 14.26 -14.82
C ASN A 324 0.24 14.57 -14.06
N TRP A 325 0.29 14.81 -12.75
CA TRP A 325 -0.86 15.27 -11.96
C TRP A 325 -1.45 16.57 -12.50
N LYS A 326 -0.60 17.57 -12.73
CA LYS A 326 -1.03 18.86 -13.32
C LYS A 326 -1.70 18.67 -14.68
N LYS A 327 -1.13 17.82 -15.54
CA LYS A 327 -1.72 17.48 -16.86
C LYS A 327 -3.06 16.75 -16.72
N ALA A 328 -3.19 15.84 -15.77
CA ALA A 328 -4.40 15.06 -15.58
C ALA A 328 -5.55 15.92 -15.07
N LEU A 329 -5.28 16.79 -14.11
CA LEU A 329 -6.28 17.65 -13.48
C LEU A 329 -6.64 18.88 -14.31
N GLY A 330 -5.75 19.36 -15.20
CA GLY A 330 -6.04 20.44 -16.17
C GLY A 330 -6.43 21.79 -15.54
N GLY A 331 -6.20 21.98 -14.24
CA GLY A 331 -6.63 23.16 -13.49
C GLY A 331 -5.59 24.28 -13.43
N ALA A 332 -6.03 25.46 -13.00
CA ALA A 332 -5.16 26.57 -12.65
C ALA A 332 -4.28 26.18 -11.45
N GLN A 333 -3.06 26.72 -11.38
CA GLN A 333 -2.10 26.37 -10.32
C GLN A 333 -2.64 26.61 -8.91
N ASP A 334 -3.41 27.66 -8.72
CA ASP A 334 -4.05 28.05 -7.46
C ASP A 334 -5.15 27.09 -6.97
N LYS A 335 -5.66 26.22 -7.86
CA LYS A 335 -6.68 25.19 -7.55
C LYS A 335 -6.11 23.78 -7.44
N PHE A 336 -4.79 23.59 -7.53
CA PHE A 336 -4.18 22.27 -7.37
C PHE A 336 -4.49 21.72 -5.97
N PRO A 337 -4.88 20.43 -5.83
CA PRO A 337 -5.17 19.81 -4.53
C PRO A 337 -3.93 19.80 -3.61
N LEU A 338 -4.12 19.56 -2.32
CA LEU A 338 -3.00 19.17 -1.47
C LEU A 338 -2.44 17.83 -1.95
N ILE A 339 -1.12 17.63 -1.79
CA ILE A 339 -0.47 16.38 -2.15
C ILE A 339 0.45 15.88 -1.06
N ASN A 340 0.33 14.60 -0.72
CA ASN A 340 1.23 13.96 0.23
C ASN A 340 1.49 12.47 -0.08
N THR A 341 2.45 11.92 0.66
CA THR A 341 2.75 10.48 0.70
C THR A 341 3.31 10.12 2.08
N PRO A 342 2.89 9.00 2.71
CA PRO A 342 3.47 8.56 3.98
C PRO A 342 4.89 8.01 3.85
N LYS A 343 5.41 7.87 2.62
CA LYS A 343 6.75 7.30 2.37
C LYS A 343 7.89 8.05 3.06
N SER A 344 7.72 9.36 3.36
CA SER A 344 8.70 10.10 4.16
C SER A 344 8.92 9.49 5.56
N MET A 345 7.91 8.78 6.09
CA MET A 345 7.92 8.16 7.42
C MET A 345 8.19 6.66 7.39
N ILE A 346 7.75 5.96 6.34
CA ILE A 346 7.75 4.49 6.30
C ILE A 346 8.67 3.89 5.22
N GLY A 347 9.25 4.73 4.35
CA GLY A 347 9.92 4.25 3.14
C GLY A 347 8.94 3.71 2.08
N HIS A 348 9.45 3.07 1.07
CA HIS A 348 8.65 2.45 0.02
C HIS A 348 8.43 0.96 0.31
N CYS A 349 7.21 0.62 0.73
CA CYS A 349 6.84 -0.77 1.09
C CYS A 349 6.52 -1.65 -0.14
N ILE A 350 7.06 -1.32 -1.31
CA ILE A 350 7.01 -2.09 -2.57
C ILE A 350 5.55 -2.48 -2.91
N ALA A 351 5.23 -3.79 -2.94
CA ALA A 351 3.86 -4.25 -3.21
C ALA A 351 2.87 -3.88 -2.09
N GLY A 352 3.33 -3.79 -0.84
CA GLY A 352 2.52 -3.35 0.31
C GLY A 352 2.17 -1.85 0.29
N ALA A 353 2.89 -1.04 -0.50
CA ALA A 353 2.78 0.43 -0.48
C ALA A 353 1.37 0.93 -0.74
N GLY A 354 0.73 0.47 -1.83
CA GLY A 354 -0.58 0.98 -2.25
C GLY A 354 -1.67 0.81 -1.20
N SER A 355 -1.73 -0.34 -0.55
CA SER A 355 -2.72 -0.64 0.48
C SER A 355 -2.45 0.09 1.80
N ILE A 356 -1.19 0.20 2.25
CA ILE A 356 -0.82 1.00 3.43
C ILE A 356 -1.19 2.47 3.21
N GLU A 357 -0.89 3.01 2.03
CA GLU A 357 -1.19 4.39 1.65
C GLU A 357 -2.70 4.66 1.54
N LEU A 358 -3.50 3.68 1.10
CA LEU A 358 -4.96 3.76 1.12
C LEU A 358 -5.50 3.80 2.56
N VAL A 359 -4.96 2.97 3.47
CA VAL A 359 -5.33 3.03 4.89
C VAL A 359 -4.98 4.40 5.48
N ALA A 360 -3.77 4.93 5.20
CA ALA A 360 -3.39 6.29 5.60
C ALA A 360 -4.37 7.36 5.07
N THR A 361 -4.81 7.21 3.82
CA THR A 361 -5.79 8.11 3.18
C THR A 361 -7.14 8.07 3.89
N LEU A 362 -7.66 6.87 4.18
CA LEU A 362 -8.95 6.68 4.86
C LEU A 362 -8.94 7.27 6.28
N ILE A 363 -7.83 7.08 7.02
CA ILE A 363 -7.64 7.69 8.35
C ILE A 363 -7.66 9.22 8.25
N GLN A 364 -6.95 9.81 7.29
CA GLN A 364 -6.93 11.25 7.06
C GLN A 364 -8.33 11.80 6.72
N MET A 365 -9.07 11.10 5.86
CA MET A 365 -10.46 11.46 5.51
C MET A 365 -11.37 11.41 6.73
N GLU A 366 -11.32 10.34 7.52
CA GLU A 366 -12.14 10.17 8.71
C GLU A 366 -11.85 11.26 9.75
N LYS A 367 -10.57 11.48 10.04
CA LYS A 367 -10.10 12.35 11.13
C LYS A 367 -9.86 13.80 10.72
N SER A 368 -10.14 14.16 9.46
CA SER A 368 -10.05 15.53 8.94
C SER A 368 -8.68 16.18 9.16
N PHE A 369 -7.62 15.52 8.76
CA PHE A 369 -6.26 16.06 8.71
C PHE A 369 -5.52 15.62 7.45
N VAL A 370 -4.47 16.34 7.09
CA VAL A 370 -3.47 15.93 6.08
C VAL A 370 -2.12 15.87 6.78
N HIS A 371 -1.49 14.69 6.79
CA HIS A 371 -0.14 14.56 7.35
C HIS A 371 0.89 15.27 6.50
N GLY A 372 1.98 15.73 7.12
CA GLY A 372 3.08 16.40 6.43
C GLY A 372 3.87 15.50 5.51
N ASN A 373 4.54 16.11 4.53
CA ASN A 373 5.64 15.51 3.78
C ASN A 373 6.93 15.86 4.54
N TYR A 374 7.35 14.94 5.39
CA TYR A 374 8.50 15.18 6.26
C TYR A 374 9.83 15.03 5.52
N ASN A 375 10.92 15.49 6.14
CA ASN A 375 12.30 15.36 5.66
C ASN A 375 12.64 16.20 4.40
N ILE A 376 11.77 17.14 4.02
CA ILE A 376 12.04 18.05 2.91
C ILE A 376 12.75 19.29 3.45
N LYS A 377 14.05 19.44 3.17
CA LYS A 377 14.80 20.67 3.47
C LYS A 377 14.51 21.76 2.44
N GLU A 378 14.42 21.36 1.18
CA GLU A 378 14.12 22.22 0.04
C GLU A 378 13.32 21.38 -0.98
N VAL A 379 12.18 21.89 -1.43
CA VAL A 379 11.41 21.23 -2.50
C VAL A 379 12.18 21.32 -3.81
N ASN A 380 12.15 20.26 -4.60
CA ASN A 380 12.77 20.24 -5.92
C ASN A 380 12.22 21.40 -6.77
N PRO A 381 13.09 22.26 -7.35
CA PRO A 381 12.68 23.40 -8.18
C PRO A 381 11.77 23.03 -9.36
N ASP A 382 11.95 21.85 -9.96
CA ASP A 382 11.09 21.37 -11.04
C ASP A 382 9.64 21.10 -10.56
N ILE A 383 9.45 20.86 -9.26
CA ILE A 383 8.12 20.71 -8.65
C ILE A 383 7.50 22.07 -8.38
N THR A 384 8.24 23.00 -7.78
CA THR A 384 7.73 24.35 -7.48
C THR A 384 7.46 25.18 -8.73
N ALA A 385 8.07 24.85 -9.86
CA ALA A 385 7.72 25.41 -11.18
C ALA A 385 6.33 24.96 -11.68
N GLU A 386 5.83 23.83 -11.20
CA GLU A 386 4.56 23.24 -11.64
C GLU A 386 3.40 23.56 -10.69
N ILE A 387 3.62 23.51 -9.38
CA ILE A 387 2.60 23.70 -8.36
C ILE A 387 3.09 24.61 -7.24
N PRO A 388 2.19 25.39 -6.58
CA PRO A 388 2.55 26.24 -5.45
C PRO A 388 3.03 25.41 -4.25
N LEU A 389 3.98 25.95 -3.49
CA LEU A 389 4.55 25.29 -2.31
C LEU A 389 3.50 24.97 -1.24
N GLU A 390 2.47 25.80 -1.12
CA GLU A 390 1.35 25.66 -0.19
C GLU A 390 0.52 24.38 -0.44
N ARG A 391 0.68 23.75 -1.60
CA ARG A 391 0.03 22.47 -1.94
C ARG A 391 0.79 21.25 -1.41
N ILE A 392 1.99 21.47 -0.88
CA ILE A 392 2.86 20.44 -0.29
C ILE A 392 2.96 20.70 1.22
N PRO A 393 2.05 20.16 2.04
CA PRO A 393 2.11 20.38 3.49
C PRO A 393 3.40 19.75 4.06
N MET A 394 4.22 20.56 4.74
CA MET A 394 5.48 20.12 5.39
C MET A 394 5.25 19.62 6.82
N LYS A 395 4.07 19.85 7.36
CA LYS A 395 3.61 19.41 8.68
C LYS A 395 2.14 19.05 8.60
N THR A 396 1.67 18.30 9.59
CA THR A 396 0.25 17.96 9.69
C THR A 396 -0.61 19.22 9.78
N VAL A 397 -1.66 19.26 8.95
CA VAL A 397 -2.65 20.35 8.93
C VAL A 397 -4.05 19.79 9.14
N HIS A 398 -4.88 20.49 9.91
CA HIS A 398 -6.30 20.17 10.04
C HIS A 398 -7.05 20.66 8.81
N LYS A 399 -7.68 19.75 8.11
CA LYS A 399 -8.49 20.04 6.92
C LYS A 399 -9.52 18.94 6.71
N GLU A 400 -10.77 19.32 6.49
CA GLU A 400 -11.77 18.37 6.00
C GLU A 400 -11.41 17.89 4.60
N ILE A 401 -11.46 16.59 4.38
CA ILE A 401 -11.13 15.94 3.13
C ILE A 401 -12.35 15.13 2.72
N ASN A 402 -12.99 15.52 1.63
CA ASN A 402 -14.18 14.87 1.10
C ASN A 402 -13.88 13.95 -0.08
N THR A 403 -13.00 14.39 -0.98
CA THR A 403 -12.68 13.63 -2.20
C THR A 403 -11.16 13.51 -2.36
N VAL A 404 -10.70 12.30 -2.56
CA VAL A 404 -9.28 11.97 -2.73
C VAL A 404 -9.09 11.16 -4.01
N ILE A 405 -8.02 11.45 -4.72
CA ILE A 405 -7.49 10.55 -5.73
C ILE A 405 -6.17 9.94 -5.25
N LYS A 406 -6.11 8.62 -5.24
CA LYS A 406 -4.90 7.85 -4.95
C LYS A 406 -4.37 7.22 -6.22
N ALA A 407 -3.05 7.35 -6.48
CA ALA A 407 -2.42 6.61 -7.55
C ALA A 407 -1.08 6.00 -7.13
N ASN A 408 -0.74 4.89 -7.76
CA ASN A 408 0.58 4.27 -7.72
C ASN A 408 1.05 3.94 -9.14
N PHE A 409 2.36 3.96 -9.30
CA PHE A 409 3.07 3.65 -10.55
C PHE A 409 4.12 2.58 -10.25
N GLY A 410 4.16 1.53 -11.05
CA GLY A 410 4.99 0.37 -10.79
C GLY A 410 5.95 0.05 -11.93
N PHE A 411 6.99 -0.71 -11.60
CA PHE A 411 7.86 -1.32 -12.60
C PHE A 411 7.03 -2.12 -13.61
N GLY A 412 7.49 -2.17 -14.85
CA GLY A 412 6.73 -2.73 -15.97
C GLY A 412 5.79 -1.71 -16.63
N ASP A 413 5.94 -0.41 -16.30
CA ASP A 413 5.12 0.68 -16.83
C ASP A 413 3.63 0.51 -16.48
N LEU A 414 3.37 0.08 -15.23
CA LEU A 414 2.03 -0.20 -14.69
C LEU A 414 1.51 0.99 -13.90
N ASN A 415 0.25 1.34 -14.10
CA ASN A 415 -0.40 2.50 -13.49
C ASN A 415 -1.76 2.12 -12.92
N CYS A 416 -2.07 2.55 -11.70
CA CYS A 416 -3.37 2.35 -11.07
C CYS A 416 -3.80 3.59 -10.29
N ALA A 417 -5.07 3.99 -10.44
CA ALA A 417 -5.65 5.13 -9.71
C ALA A 417 -7.06 4.81 -9.22
N ILE A 418 -7.39 5.30 -8.01
CA ILE A 418 -8.70 5.13 -7.36
C ILE A 418 -9.17 6.48 -6.84
N VAL A 419 -10.46 6.79 -7.04
CA VAL A 419 -11.13 7.97 -6.51
C VAL A 419 -12.05 7.59 -5.36
N LEU A 420 -11.84 8.20 -4.21
CA LEU A 420 -12.57 7.96 -2.97
C LEU A 420 -13.39 9.20 -2.59
N ARG A 421 -14.59 9.00 -2.04
CA ARG A 421 -15.38 10.04 -1.41
C ARG A 421 -15.73 9.66 0.03
N LYS A 422 -15.47 10.57 0.98
CA LYS A 422 -15.81 10.41 2.38
C LYS A 422 -17.31 10.11 2.51
N TRP A 423 -17.61 9.08 3.27
CA TRP A 423 -19.02 8.79 3.56
C TRP A 423 -19.61 9.85 4.48
N LYS A 424 -20.82 10.31 4.15
CA LYS A 424 -21.64 11.16 5.01
C LYS A 424 -22.96 10.43 5.20
N ASP A 425 -23.28 10.17 6.46
CA ASP A 425 -24.62 9.66 6.79
C ASP A 425 -25.65 10.67 6.33
N GLY A 426 -26.54 10.23 5.44
CA GLY A 426 -27.59 11.04 4.85
C GLY A 426 -28.84 11.08 5.72
#